data_abeadffcbb61f9db75437933e56dc548
#
_entry.id   abeadffcbb61f9db75437933e56dc548
#
_cell.length_a   1.000
_cell.length_b   1.000
_cell.length_c   1.000
_cell.angle_alpha   90.00
_cell.angle_beta   90.00
_cell.angle_gamma   90.00
#
_symmetry.space_group_name_H-M   'P 1'
#
loop_
_entity.id
_entity.type
_entity.pdbx_description
1 polymer ?
#
loop_
_entity_poly.entity_id
_entity_poly.type
_entity_poly.pdbx_seq_one_letter_code
_entity_poly.pdbx_strand_id
1 'polypeptide(L)'
;MSTTGLSNFNLDMNELVEEAFERCGKQLRSGYDFRTARRSVNLLTIEWANKGINLWTVEQNQIVLNTGQSIYPIPVDTIDVLDMVTRQYNGMQTNQIDINLNRISESTYSTIPNKNATGRPIQCYVNRQSGNVATIPQTTVAAGSPILATDTTITLTSVAGLPTMGFINIGSETIGYQNIVGNQILNAWRGQNGTTAASHAALADVYVNYLPCINVWPTPNPPGNQYTLVYYRMRRMQNAGDGTNTQDIPFRWIPVMAAGLAFHLSMKLDDVDAQRIAGLKAAYEEVFQQAADEDREKASVRWVPRNMFYYR
;
A
#
# COMPACT_ATOMS: atom_id res chain seq x y z
N MET A 1 -1.05 42.60 -23.11
CA MET A 1 -0.05 41.58 -22.75
C MET A 1 -0.73 40.23 -22.80
N SER A 2 -0.23 39.30 -23.58
CA SER A 2 -0.75 37.94 -23.60
C SER A 2 -0.07 37.10 -22.52
N THR A 3 -0.83 36.30 -21.81
CA THR A 3 -0.27 35.28 -20.87
C THR A 3 0.31 34.14 -21.68
N THR A 4 1.17 33.32 -21.07
CA THR A 4 1.76 32.12 -21.72
C THR A 4 0.72 31.07 -22.10
N GLY A 5 -0.46 31.11 -21.45
CA GLY A 5 -1.51 30.07 -21.59
C GLY A 5 -1.11 28.70 -20.98
N LEU A 6 0.04 28.61 -20.32
CA LEU A 6 0.54 27.39 -19.69
C LEU A 6 0.40 27.47 -18.18
N SER A 7 -0.02 26.38 -17.56
CA SER A 7 -0.18 26.23 -16.10
C SER A 7 0.50 24.98 -15.55
N ASN A 8 1.49 24.45 -16.28
CA ASN A 8 2.15 23.19 -16.02
C ASN A 8 3.56 23.34 -15.39
N PHE A 9 3.78 24.42 -14.63
CA PHE A 9 5.05 24.57 -13.91
C PHE A 9 5.26 23.40 -12.95
N ASN A 10 6.40 22.75 -13.07
CA ASN A 10 6.87 21.71 -12.16
C ASN A 10 8.40 21.76 -12.10
N LEU A 11 8.98 21.28 -11.02
CA LEU A 11 10.42 21.13 -10.85
C LEU A 11 10.79 19.66 -10.95
N ASP A 12 11.81 19.36 -11.75
CA ASP A 12 12.43 18.05 -11.66
C ASP A 12 13.33 17.96 -10.41
N MET A 13 13.86 16.77 -10.15
CA MET A 13 14.67 16.58 -8.95
C MET A 13 15.95 17.40 -8.96
N ASN A 14 16.57 17.65 -10.12
CA ASN A 14 17.79 18.47 -10.22
C ASN A 14 17.47 19.93 -9.90
N GLU A 15 16.45 20.50 -10.54
CA GLU A 15 16.01 21.88 -10.31
C GLU A 15 15.59 22.09 -8.85
N LEU A 16 14.88 21.11 -8.25
CA LEU A 16 14.49 21.17 -6.84
C LEU A 16 15.70 21.19 -5.89
N VAL A 17 16.73 20.40 -6.20
CA VAL A 17 17.95 20.34 -5.41
C VAL A 17 18.76 21.62 -5.56
N GLU A 18 18.89 22.14 -6.77
CA GLU A 18 19.57 23.42 -7.05
C GLU A 18 18.91 24.56 -6.26
N GLU A 19 17.60 24.71 -6.36
CA GLU A 19 16.83 25.70 -5.59
C GLU A 19 17.07 25.57 -4.07
N ALA A 20 17.10 24.35 -3.56
CA ALA A 20 17.33 24.13 -2.12
C ALA A 20 18.77 24.52 -1.70
N PHE A 21 19.77 24.23 -2.53
CA PHE A 21 21.15 24.65 -2.27
C PHE A 21 21.31 26.17 -2.33
N GLU A 22 20.69 26.84 -3.30
CA GLU A 22 20.67 28.30 -3.39
C GLU A 22 20.06 28.94 -2.15
N ARG A 23 18.98 28.41 -1.64
CA ARG A 23 18.38 28.86 -0.36
C ARG A 23 19.33 28.69 0.82
N CYS A 24 20.16 27.65 0.82
CA CYS A 24 21.22 27.50 1.82
C CYS A 24 22.41 28.47 1.61
N GLY A 25 22.46 29.20 0.48
CA GLY A 25 23.59 30.05 0.08
C GLY A 25 24.78 29.24 -0.40
N LYS A 26 24.56 28.07 -0.91
CA LYS A 26 25.57 27.15 -1.44
C LYS A 26 25.24 26.81 -2.89
N GLN A 27 26.20 26.26 -3.59
CA GLN A 27 26.02 25.73 -4.95
C GLN A 27 26.11 24.22 -4.91
N LEU A 28 25.28 23.53 -5.70
CA LEU A 28 25.43 22.11 -5.95
C LEU A 28 26.72 21.85 -6.73
N ARG A 29 27.68 21.13 -6.15
CA ARG A 29 29.02 20.93 -6.74
C ARG A 29 29.36 19.50 -7.07
N SER A 30 28.74 18.54 -6.42
CA SER A 30 29.15 17.16 -6.53
C SER A 30 27.97 16.17 -6.58
N GLY A 31 28.22 14.99 -7.17
CA GLY A 31 27.26 13.89 -7.11
C GLY A 31 27.02 13.35 -5.70
N TYR A 32 27.90 13.66 -4.74
CA TYR A 32 27.69 13.36 -3.33
C TYR A 32 26.58 14.25 -2.74
N ASP A 33 26.63 15.55 -3.04
CA ASP A 33 25.62 16.51 -2.60
C ASP A 33 24.24 16.13 -3.12
N PHE A 34 24.16 15.75 -4.41
CA PHE A 34 22.94 15.28 -5.03
C PHE A 34 22.37 14.03 -4.33
N ARG A 35 23.22 13.02 -4.03
CA ARG A 35 22.79 11.82 -3.30
C ARG A 35 22.30 12.14 -1.89
N THR A 36 22.93 13.08 -1.22
CA THR A 36 22.51 13.56 0.10
C THR A 36 21.17 14.26 0.04
N ALA A 37 20.96 15.13 -0.95
CA ALA A 37 19.70 15.81 -1.19
C ALA A 37 18.58 14.81 -1.50
N ARG A 38 18.79 13.86 -2.42
CA ARG A 38 17.80 12.82 -2.76
C ARG A 38 17.36 12.02 -1.54
N ARG A 39 18.31 11.65 -0.66
CA ARG A 39 17.99 10.99 0.61
C ARG A 39 17.16 11.87 1.53
N SER A 40 17.45 13.18 1.56
CA SER A 40 16.71 14.15 2.37
C SER A 40 15.28 14.35 1.85
N VAL A 41 15.06 14.34 0.54
CA VAL A 41 13.70 14.38 -0.05
C VAL A 41 12.90 13.16 0.38
N ASN A 42 13.47 11.95 0.28
CA ASN A 42 12.78 10.74 0.72
C ASN A 42 12.42 10.75 2.22
N LEU A 43 13.30 11.30 3.07
CA LEU A 43 12.99 11.46 4.49
C LEU A 43 11.90 12.49 4.74
N LEU A 44 11.89 13.57 3.98
CA LEU A 44 10.87 14.62 4.06
C LEU A 44 9.49 14.10 3.66
N THR A 45 9.39 13.29 2.59
CA THR A 45 8.11 12.67 2.19
C THR A 45 7.58 11.70 3.25
N ILE A 46 8.46 10.95 3.93
CA ILE A 46 8.08 10.09 5.06
C ILE A 46 7.58 10.95 6.24
N GLU A 47 8.25 12.06 6.53
CA GLU A 47 7.82 12.99 7.57
C GLU A 47 6.40 13.52 7.30
N TRP A 48 6.11 13.91 6.06
CA TRP A 48 4.77 14.38 5.66
C TRP A 48 3.71 13.28 5.79
N ALA A 49 4.02 12.07 5.36
CA ALA A 49 3.13 10.93 5.55
C ALA A 49 2.81 10.68 7.04
N ASN A 50 3.81 10.83 7.95
CA ASN A 50 3.61 10.71 9.37
C ASN A 50 2.77 11.87 9.97
N LYS A 51 2.79 13.04 9.34
CA LYS A 51 1.92 14.17 9.69
C LYS A 51 0.50 14.03 9.11
N GLY A 52 0.22 12.98 8.35
CA GLY A 52 -1.09 12.72 7.74
C GLY A 52 -1.35 13.52 6.47
N ILE A 53 -0.32 14.12 5.87
CA ILE A 53 -0.43 14.85 4.62
C ILE A 53 -0.23 13.89 3.46
N ASN A 54 -1.35 13.39 2.91
CA ASN A 54 -1.31 12.34 1.89
C ASN A 54 -2.62 12.19 1.10
N LEU A 55 -3.46 13.22 1.01
CA LEU A 55 -4.76 13.13 0.32
C LEU A 55 -4.62 12.72 -1.16
N TRP A 56 -3.56 13.14 -1.84
CA TRP A 56 -3.32 12.78 -3.24
C TRP A 56 -2.81 11.34 -3.42
N THR A 57 -2.49 10.65 -2.35
CA THR A 57 -2.06 9.25 -2.38
C THR A 57 -3.21 8.26 -2.16
N VAL A 58 -4.43 8.76 -2.02
CA VAL A 58 -5.63 7.93 -1.90
C VAL A 58 -6.05 7.44 -3.29
N GLU A 59 -6.07 6.13 -3.47
CA GLU A 59 -6.42 5.47 -4.73
C GLU A 59 -7.54 4.46 -4.53
N GLN A 60 -8.44 4.39 -5.51
CA GLN A 60 -9.43 3.33 -5.57
C GLN A 60 -8.85 2.10 -6.27
N ASN A 61 -8.92 0.96 -5.63
CA ASN A 61 -8.55 -0.33 -6.20
C ASN A 61 -9.71 -1.32 -6.12
N GLN A 62 -9.63 -2.36 -6.93
CA GLN A 62 -10.63 -3.42 -6.95
C GLN A 62 -10.00 -4.80 -7.09
N ILE A 63 -10.58 -5.78 -6.43
CA ILE A 63 -10.17 -7.19 -6.46
C ILE A 63 -11.41 -8.04 -6.68
N VAL A 64 -11.38 -8.93 -7.66
CA VAL A 64 -12.44 -9.93 -7.84
C VAL A 64 -12.32 -10.97 -6.74
N LEU A 65 -13.43 -11.22 -6.03
CA LEU A 65 -13.48 -12.19 -4.95
C LEU A 65 -13.80 -13.58 -5.52
N ASN A 66 -12.85 -14.49 -5.38
CA ASN A 66 -12.97 -15.86 -5.86
C ASN A 66 -13.67 -16.74 -4.83
N THR A 67 -14.40 -17.74 -5.32
CA THR A 67 -15.03 -18.75 -4.45
C THR A 67 -13.98 -19.49 -3.62
N GLY A 68 -14.20 -19.55 -2.32
CA GLY A 68 -13.32 -20.27 -1.38
C GLY A 68 -12.06 -19.52 -0.98
N GLN A 69 -11.80 -18.32 -1.53
CA GLN A 69 -10.65 -17.50 -1.16
C GLN A 69 -11.06 -16.41 -0.17
N SER A 70 -10.40 -16.36 0.97
CA SER A 70 -10.68 -15.35 2.02
C SER A 70 -9.58 -14.32 2.17
N ILE A 71 -8.38 -14.57 1.62
CA ILE A 71 -7.21 -13.70 1.76
C ILE A 71 -6.81 -13.14 0.39
N TYR A 72 -6.70 -11.83 0.32
CA TYR A 72 -6.37 -11.13 -0.93
C TYR A 72 -5.17 -10.21 -0.69
N PRO A 73 -4.06 -10.40 -1.42
CA PRO A 73 -2.91 -9.52 -1.31
C PRO A 73 -3.26 -8.13 -1.82
N ILE A 74 -2.70 -7.12 -1.18
CA ILE A 74 -2.77 -5.72 -1.61
C ILE A 74 -1.36 -5.21 -1.90
N PRO A 75 -1.21 -4.14 -2.69
CA PRO A 75 0.10 -3.59 -3.03
C PRO A 75 0.93 -3.27 -1.78
N VAL A 76 2.23 -3.62 -1.81
CA VAL A 76 3.16 -3.48 -0.66
C VAL A 76 3.42 -2.03 -0.27
N ASP A 77 3.13 -1.08 -1.16
CA ASP A 77 3.21 0.35 -0.90
C ASP A 77 1.97 0.91 -0.16
N THR A 78 1.00 0.05 0.18
CA THR A 78 -0.21 0.44 0.93
C THR A 78 0.15 0.78 2.38
N ILE A 79 -0.17 2.00 2.81
CA ILE A 79 -0.04 2.45 4.19
C ILE A 79 -1.25 1.98 5.00
N ASP A 80 -2.46 2.24 4.48
CA ASP A 80 -3.72 1.81 5.09
C ASP A 80 -4.82 1.68 4.04
N VAL A 81 -5.90 1.00 4.42
CA VAL A 81 -7.14 0.91 3.64
C VAL A 81 -8.21 1.68 4.39
N LEU A 82 -8.82 2.65 3.73
CA LEU A 82 -9.76 3.59 4.34
C LEU A 82 -11.17 3.00 4.36
N ASP A 83 -11.78 2.86 3.19
CA ASP A 83 -13.13 2.36 3.01
C ASP A 83 -13.16 1.16 2.07
N MET A 84 -14.13 0.27 2.30
CA MET A 84 -14.29 -0.94 1.52
C MET A 84 -15.76 -1.26 1.31
N VAL A 85 -16.09 -1.68 0.09
CA VAL A 85 -17.42 -2.20 -0.25
C VAL A 85 -17.31 -3.50 -1.04
N THR A 86 -18.25 -4.38 -0.84
CA THR A 86 -18.45 -5.52 -1.75
C THR A 86 -19.44 -5.09 -2.82
N ARG A 87 -18.99 -5.02 -4.05
CA ARG A 87 -19.79 -4.73 -5.23
C ARG A 87 -20.32 -6.01 -5.82
N GLN A 88 -21.63 -6.08 -6.00
CA GLN A 88 -22.31 -7.13 -6.75
C GLN A 88 -22.66 -6.62 -8.14
N TYR A 89 -22.70 -7.49 -9.11
CA TYR A 89 -23.09 -7.17 -10.51
C TYR A 89 -22.22 -6.05 -11.11
N ASN A 90 -20.91 -6.11 -10.90
CA ASN A 90 -19.98 -5.10 -11.38
C ASN A 90 -20.15 -4.84 -12.89
N GLY A 91 -20.35 -3.56 -13.26
CA GLY A 91 -20.56 -3.12 -14.64
C GLY A 91 -21.99 -3.25 -15.16
N MET A 92 -22.95 -3.73 -14.39
CA MET A 92 -24.37 -3.78 -14.79
C MET A 92 -25.11 -2.51 -14.35
N GLN A 93 -25.56 -1.70 -15.30
CA GLN A 93 -26.19 -0.39 -15.01
C GLN A 93 -27.42 -0.47 -14.09
N THR A 94 -28.22 -1.53 -14.19
CA THR A 94 -29.49 -1.65 -13.47
C THR A 94 -29.39 -2.39 -12.15
N ASN A 95 -28.40 -3.23 -11.96
CA ASN A 95 -28.37 -4.18 -10.86
C ASN A 95 -27.12 -4.06 -9.96
N GLN A 96 -26.19 -3.15 -10.26
CA GLN A 96 -24.99 -2.97 -9.44
C GLN A 96 -25.38 -2.47 -8.05
N ILE A 97 -24.89 -3.17 -7.02
CA ILE A 97 -25.13 -2.81 -5.62
C ILE A 97 -23.79 -2.84 -4.88
N ASP A 98 -23.50 -1.75 -4.19
CA ASP A 98 -22.35 -1.63 -3.29
C ASP A 98 -22.79 -1.81 -1.84
N ILE A 99 -22.20 -2.76 -1.14
CA ILE A 99 -22.54 -3.08 0.24
C ILE A 99 -21.29 -2.89 1.09
N ASN A 100 -21.37 -2.04 2.11
CA ASN A 100 -20.26 -1.75 2.98
C ASN A 100 -19.74 -3.00 3.70
N LEU A 101 -18.42 -3.15 3.71
CA LEU A 101 -17.72 -4.10 4.56
C LEU A 101 -17.35 -3.44 5.88
N ASN A 102 -17.64 -4.13 6.97
CA ASN A 102 -17.25 -3.65 8.28
C ASN A 102 -15.80 -4.04 8.56
N ARG A 103 -14.92 -3.05 8.74
CA ARG A 103 -13.53 -3.29 9.15
C ARG A 103 -13.49 -3.67 10.62
N ILE A 104 -12.88 -4.80 10.92
CA ILE A 104 -12.68 -5.32 12.28
C ILE A 104 -11.20 -5.37 12.64
N SER A 105 -10.91 -5.39 13.94
CA SER A 105 -9.54 -5.53 14.44
C SER A 105 -9.05 -6.98 14.32
N GLU A 106 -7.74 -7.16 14.41
CA GLU A 106 -7.12 -8.49 14.46
C GLU A 106 -7.69 -9.35 15.60
N SER A 107 -7.83 -8.76 16.79
CA SER A 107 -8.41 -9.44 17.95
C SER A 107 -9.84 -9.90 17.71
N THR A 108 -10.67 -9.05 17.09
CA THR A 108 -12.05 -9.43 16.71
C THR A 108 -12.06 -10.52 15.64
N TYR A 109 -11.18 -10.42 14.64
CA TYR A 109 -11.07 -11.47 13.62
C TYR A 109 -10.63 -12.80 14.22
N SER A 110 -9.72 -12.79 15.21
CA SER A 110 -9.24 -14.00 15.88
C SER A 110 -10.35 -14.74 16.65
N THR A 111 -11.34 -14.02 17.20
CA THR A 111 -12.46 -14.60 17.95
C THR A 111 -13.54 -15.24 17.07
N ILE A 112 -13.49 -15.07 15.75
CA ILE A 112 -14.44 -15.74 14.85
C ILE A 112 -14.28 -17.26 14.94
N PRO A 113 -15.30 -18.01 15.41
CA PRO A 113 -15.16 -19.43 15.68
C PRO A 113 -14.93 -20.26 14.42
N ASN A 114 -15.62 -19.93 13.33
CA ASN A 114 -15.50 -20.61 12.04
C ASN A 114 -15.09 -19.62 10.94
N LYS A 115 -13.79 -19.58 10.67
CA LYS A 115 -13.23 -18.73 9.62
C LYS A 115 -13.50 -19.25 8.20
N ASN A 116 -13.87 -20.53 8.09
CA ASN A 116 -14.19 -21.19 6.82
C ASN A 116 -15.69 -21.09 6.46
N ALA A 117 -16.51 -20.41 7.29
CA ALA A 117 -17.90 -20.17 6.93
C ALA A 117 -17.98 -19.43 5.58
N THR A 118 -18.83 -19.94 4.69
CA THR A 118 -18.97 -19.40 3.33
C THR A 118 -20.18 -18.49 3.21
N GLY A 119 -20.11 -17.48 2.37
CA GLY A 119 -21.22 -16.57 2.16
C GLY A 119 -20.76 -15.26 1.50
N ARG A 120 -21.64 -14.26 1.53
CA ARG A 120 -21.26 -12.90 1.13
C ARG A 120 -20.41 -12.29 2.24
N PRO A 121 -19.23 -11.74 1.92
CA PRO A 121 -18.42 -11.02 2.90
C PRO A 121 -19.16 -9.82 3.51
N ILE A 122 -19.12 -9.72 4.83
CA ILE A 122 -19.72 -8.63 5.62
C ILE A 122 -18.71 -7.93 6.53
N GLN A 123 -17.59 -8.60 6.80
CA GLN A 123 -16.50 -8.11 7.64
C GLN A 123 -15.17 -8.31 6.93
N CYS A 124 -14.21 -7.48 7.27
CA CYS A 124 -12.85 -7.60 6.77
C CYS A 124 -11.83 -7.18 7.82
N TYR A 125 -10.68 -7.81 7.76
CA TYR A 125 -9.50 -7.47 8.55
C TYR A 125 -8.34 -7.13 7.61
N VAL A 126 -7.70 -6.00 7.83
CA VAL A 126 -6.55 -5.55 7.04
C VAL A 126 -5.29 -5.92 7.80
N ASN A 127 -4.54 -6.87 7.26
CA ASN A 127 -3.24 -7.27 7.80
C ASN A 127 -2.12 -6.47 7.10
N ARG A 128 -1.49 -5.57 7.85
CA ARG A 128 -0.41 -4.70 7.37
C ARG A 128 0.93 -5.35 7.70
N GLN A 129 1.46 -6.09 6.76
CA GLN A 129 2.78 -6.73 6.89
C GLN A 129 3.85 -5.96 6.09
N SER A 130 5.11 -6.37 6.25
CA SER A 130 6.28 -5.66 5.71
C SER A 130 6.36 -5.65 4.18
N GLY A 131 5.70 -6.60 3.51
CA GLY A 131 5.81 -6.82 2.06
C GLY A 131 7.10 -7.55 1.64
N ASN A 132 7.88 -8.04 2.59
CA ASN A 132 9.15 -8.73 2.32
C ASN A 132 8.96 -10.24 2.26
N VAL A 133 9.72 -10.90 1.42
CA VAL A 133 9.91 -12.35 1.44
C VAL A 133 11.01 -12.69 2.44
N ALA A 134 10.81 -13.75 3.22
CA ALA A 134 11.85 -14.24 4.13
C ALA A 134 13.13 -14.56 3.35
N THR A 135 14.29 -14.23 3.93
CA THR A 135 15.60 -14.46 3.29
C THR A 135 16.10 -15.90 3.46
N ILE A 136 15.51 -16.63 4.41
CA ILE A 136 15.85 -18.03 4.70
C ILE A 136 14.62 -18.88 4.40
N PRO A 137 14.77 -20.02 3.70
CA PRO A 137 13.65 -20.91 3.47
C PRO A 137 13.15 -21.46 4.81
N GLN A 138 11.83 -21.45 4.97
CA GLN A 138 11.19 -21.95 6.19
C GLN A 138 11.06 -23.48 6.16
N THR A 139 10.88 -24.01 4.97
CA THR A 139 10.69 -25.44 4.71
C THR A 139 10.98 -25.74 3.24
N THR A 140 10.76 -26.98 2.83
CA THR A 140 10.85 -27.42 1.43
C THR A 140 9.58 -28.16 1.03
N VAL A 141 9.35 -28.26 -0.27
CA VAL A 141 8.35 -29.18 -0.84
C VAL A 141 8.73 -30.60 -0.43
N ALA A 142 7.75 -31.43 -0.06
CA ALA A 142 8.04 -32.77 0.42
C ALA A 142 8.74 -33.64 -0.65
N ALA A 143 9.64 -34.51 -0.21
CA ALA A 143 10.32 -35.45 -1.09
C ALA A 143 9.29 -36.37 -1.79
N GLY A 144 9.45 -36.56 -3.10
CA GLY A 144 8.56 -37.39 -3.91
C GLY A 144 7.17 -36.79 -4.21
N SER A 145 6.94 -35.51 -3.83
CA SER A 145 5.66 -34.83 -4.07
C SER A 145 5.86 -33.52 -4.85
N PRO A 146 6.30 -33.58 -6.12
CA PRO A 146 6.37 -32.36 -6.94
C PRO A 146 4.98 -31.73 -7.08
N ILE A 147 4.96 -30.40 -7.20
CA ILE A 147 3.73 -29.62 -7.31
C ILE A 147 3.50 -29.30 -8.77
N LEU A 148 2.32 -29.58 -9.30
CA LEU A 148 1.89 -29.15 -10.62
C LEU A 148 1.28 -27.74 -10.53
N ALA A 149 1.24 -27.01 -11.65
CA ALA A 149 0.65 -25.66 -11.69
C ALA A 149 -0.84 -25.62 -11.30
N THR A 150 -1.54 -26.75 -11.44
CA THR A 150 -2.98 -26.91 -11.14
C THR A 150 -3.27 -27.41 -9.74
N ASP A 151 -2.24 -27.84 -8.99
CA ASP A 151 -2.46 -28.44 -7.67
C ASP A 151 -2.86 -27.35 -6.67
N THR A 152 -3.91 -27.65 -5.91
CA THR A 152 -4.40 -26.83 -4.81
C THR A 152 -4.06 -27.41 -3.44
N THR A 153 -3.50 -28.63 -3.40
CA THR A 153 -2.96 -29.25 -2.19
C THR A 153 -1.44 -29.34 -2.33
N ILE A 154 -0.73 -28.79 -1.37
CA ILE A 154 0.73 -28.73 -1.37
C ILE A 154 1.25 -29.46 -0.15
N THR A 155 2.05 -30.51 -0.38
CA THR A 155 2.68 -31.26 0.70
C THR A 155 4.07 -30.73 0.96
N LEU A 156 4.33 -30.31 2.20
CA LEU A 156 5.60 -29.77 2.65
C LEU A 156 6.36 -30.78 3.52
N THR A 157 7.64 -30.63 3.62
CA THR A 157 8.47 -31.46 4.53
C THR A 157 8.11 -31.17 5.98
N SER A 158 7.81 -29.92 6.32
CA SER A 158 7.34 -29.48 7.62
C SER A 158 6.55 -28.21 7.46
N VAL A 159 5.60 -27.98 8.35
CA VAL A 159 4.83 -26.71 8.44
C VAL A 159 5.19 -25.92 9.70
N ALA A 160 6.16 -26.40 10.47
CA ALA A 160 6.61 -25.72 11.67
C ALA A 160 7.16 -24.31 11.30
N GLY A 161 6.69 -23.28 11.98
CA GLY A 161 7.07 -21.89 11.72
C GLY A 161 6.31 -21.21 10.57
N LEU A 162 5.43 -21.93 9.87
CA LEU A 162 4.50 -21.28 8.95
C LEU A 162 3.31 -20.68 9.72
N PRO A 163 2.86 -19.46 9.38
CA PRO A 163 1.58 -18.94 9.87
C PRO A 163 0.42 -19.89 9.49
N THR A 164 -0.66 -19.87 10.25
CA THR A 164 -1.85 -20.69 9.95
C THR A 164 -2.54 -20.30 8.65
N MET A 165 -2.33 -19.04 8.22
CA MET A 165 -2.81 -18.48 6.96
C MET A 165 -1.82 -17.42 6.47
N GLY A 166 -1.69 -17.22 5.17
CA GLY A 166 -0.80 -16.22 4.61
C GLY A 166 -0.34 -16.55 3.19
N PHE A 167 0.87 -16.16 2.89
CA PHE A 167 1.48 -16.36 1.58
C PHE A 167 2.85 -17.01 1.72
N ILE A 168 3.17 -17.87 0.78
CA ILE A 168 4.50 -18.45 0.60
C ILE A 168 4.97 -18.21 -0.82
N ASN A 169 6.28 -18.18 -1.00
CA ASN A 169 6.93 -18.17 -2.30
C ASN A 169 7.65 -19.48 -2.53
N ILE A 170 7.47 -20.05 -3.73
CA ILE A 170 8.23 -21.17 -4.24
C ILE A 170 8.78 -20.75 -5.61
N GLY A 171 10.10 -20.57 -5.71
CA GLY A 171 10.68 -19.92 -6.88
C GLY A 171 10.13 -18.49 -7.07
N SER A 172 9.57 -18.20 -8.24
CA SER A 172 8.97 -16.90 -8.56
C SER A 172 7.46 -16.84 -8.29
N GLU A 173 6.83 -17.93 -7.87
CA GLU A 173 5.39 -17.97 -7.63
C GLU A 173 5.05 -17.60 -6.19
N THR A 174 4.03 -16.77 -6.02
CA THR A 174 3.37 -16.49 -4.74
C THR A 174 2.11 -17.32 -4.62
N ILE A 175 1.98 -18.06 -3.54
CA ILE A 175 0.86 -18.96 -3.26
C ILE A 175 0.20 -18.51 -1.94
N GLY A 176 -1.10 -18.26 -2.00
CA GLY A 176 -1.90 -17.94 -0.80
C GLY A 176 -2.50 -19.21 -0.18
N TYR A 177 -2.69 -19.22 1.14
CA TYR A 177 -3.30 -20.34 1.84
C TYR A 177 -3.98 -19.90 3.14
N GLN A 178 -4.96 -20.71 3.56
CA GLN A 178 -5.70 -20.46 4.80
C GLN A 178 -5.74 -21.69 5.73
N ASN A 179 -5.59 -22.89 5.18
CA ASN A 179 -5.74 -24.12 5.92
C ASN A 179 -4.50 -24.98 5.82
N ILE A 180 -4.01 -25.41 6.99
CA ILE A 180 -2.92 -26.38 7.12
C ILE A 180 -3.45 -27.58 7.90
N VAL A 181 -3.30 -28.79 7.35
CA VAL A 181 -3.66 -30.06 8.00
C VAL A 181 -2.47 -31.01 7.90
N GLY A 182 -1.92 -31.41 9.03
CA GLY A 182 -0.66 -32.14 9.05
C GLY A 182 0.44 -31.33 8.36
N ASN A 183 1.12 -31.93 7.41
CA ASN A 183 2.15 -31.26 6.60
C ASN A 183 1.62 -30.77 5.24
N GLN A 184 0.31 -30.58 5.11
CA GLN A 184 -0.31 -30.17 3.86
C GLN A 184 -0.99 -28.82 3.98
N ILE A 185 -0.75 -27.97 3.00
CA ILE A 185 -1.55 -26.79 2.71
C ILE A 185 -2.72 -27.24 1.84
N LEU A 186 -3.93 -26.94 2.26
CA LEU A 186 -5.17 -27.29 1.54
C LEU A 186 -5.79 -26.03 0.92
N ASN A 187 -6.41 -26.21 -0.24
CA ASN A 187 -7.07 -25.14 -0.99
C ASN A 187 -6.15 -23.94 -1.23
N ALA A 188 -4.92 -24.21 -1.66
CA ALA A 188 -3.95 -23.19 -2.00
C ALA A 188 -4.41 -22.36 -3.22
N TRP A 189 -4.24 -21.06 -3.13
CA TRP A 189 -4.51 -20.14 -4.22
C TRP A 189 -3.21 -19.82 -4.95
N ARG A 190 -3.13 -20.34 -6.18
CA ARG A 190 -1.93 -20.29 -7.02
C ARG A 190 -1.80 -18.92 -7.70
N GLY A 191 -0.58 -18.54 -8.07
CA GLY A 191 -0.31 -17.36 -8.88
C GLY A 191 -0.81 -16.04 -8.28
N GLN A 192 -0.66 -15.84 -6.97
CA GLN A 192 -1.11 -14.61 -6.30
C GLN A 192 -0.15 -13.44 -6.53
N ASN A 193 -0.60 -12.22 -6.22
CA ASN A 193 0.21 -11.00 -6.32
C ASN A 193 0.83 -10.78 -7.72
N GLY A 194 0.09 -11.07 -8.78
CA GLY A 194 0.54 -10.88 -10.17
C GLY A 194 1.56 -11.91 -10.66
N THR A 195 1.82 -12.97 -9.90
CA THR A 195 2.66 -14.08 -10.34
C THR A 195 1.86 -15.11 -11.12
N THR A 196 2.53 -15.99 -11.84
CA THR A 196 1.89 -17.07 -12.61
C THR A 196 2.09 -18.40 -11.89
N ALA A 197 1.03 -19.23 -11.84
CA ALA A 197 1.11 -20.58 -11.32
C ALA A 197 2.10 -21.42 -12.13
N ALA A 198 3.03 -22.08 -11.46
CA ALA A 198 4.09 -22.87 -12.07
C ALA A 198 4.23 -24.24 -11.40
N SER A 199 4.87 -25.17 -12.09
CA SER A 199 5.25 -26.45 -11.47
C SER A 199 6.51 -26.29 -10.65
N HIS A 200 6.57 -26.95 -9.48
CA HIS A 200 7.72 -26.92 -8.61
C HIS A 200 8.23 -28.34 -8.33
N ALA A 201 9.54 -28.50 -8.35
CA ALA A 201 10.17 -29.79 -8.06
C ALA A 201 10.02 -30.15 -6.57
N ALA A 202 10.09 -31.44 -6.28
CA ALA A 202 10.28 -31.92 -4.92
C ALA A 202 11.56 -31.29 -4.33
N LEU A 203 11.55 -31.04 -3.03
CA LEU A 203 12.62 -30.38 -2.28
C LEU A 203 12.89 -28.91 -2.67
N ALA A 204 12.03 -28.27 -3.50
CA ALA A 204 12.13 -26.85 -3.75
C ALA A 204 11.94 -26.03 -2.45
N ASP A 205 12.75 -25.00 -2.29
CA ASP A 205 12.70 -24.10 -1.12
C ASP A 205 11.39 -23.33 -1.05
N VAL A 206 10.86 -23.22 0.17
CA VAL A 206 9.61 -22.51 0.48
C VAL A 206 9.90 -21.38 1.44
N TYR A 207 9.58 -20.15 1.02
CA TYR A 207 9.80 -18.93 1.78
C TYR A 207 8.47 -18.35 2.26
N VAL A 208 8.40 -17.88 3.50
CA VAL A 208 7.26 -17.09 3.95
C VAL A 208 7.29 -15.73 3.26
N ASN A 209 6.13 -15.31 2.74
CA ASN A 209 5.96 -14.01 2.12
C ASN A 209 5.02 -13.15 2.99
N TYR A 210 5.56 -12.09 3.57
CA TYR A 210 4.84 -11.18 4.47
C TYR A 210 4.09 -10.11 3.68
N LEU A 211 3.22 -10.51 2.74
CA LEU A 211 2.41 -9.57 1.97
C LEU A 211 1.31 -8.92 2.82
N PRO A 212 1.12 -7.61 2.72
CA PRO A 212 -0.06 -6.97 3.25
C PRO A 212 -1.29 -7.51 2.52
N CYS A 213 -2.36 -7.76 3.26
CA CYS A 213 -3.55 -8.39 2.69
C CYS A 213 -4.85 -7.95 3.38
N ILE A 214 -5.95 -8.16 2.68
CA ILE A 214 -7.30 -8.04 3.20
C ILE A 214 -7.85 -9.44 3.40
N ASN A 215 -8.22 -9.75 4.64
CA ASN A 215 -8.94 -10.98 4.97
C ASN A 215 -10.43 -10.65 5.02
N VAL A 216 -11.25 -11.33 4.25
CA VAL A 216 -12.71 -11.14 4.22
C VAL A 216 -13.42 -12.29 4.91
N TRP A 217 -14.50 -11.99 5.60
CA TRP A 217 -15.34 -12.99 6.26
C TRP A 217 -16.84 -12.64 6.11
N PRO A 218 -17.71 -13.63 5.86
CA PRO A 218 -17.46 -15.03 5.45
C PRO A 218 -16.62 -15.16 4.18
N THR A 219 -16.03 -16.35 3.98
CA THR A 219 -15.31 -16.69 2.76
C THR A 219 -16.24 -16.58 1.55
N PRO A 220 -15.87 -15.86 0.49
CA PRO A 220 -16.73 -15.66 -0.66
C PRO A 220 -17.22 -16.97 -1.28
N ASN A 221 -18.52 -17.03 -1.54
CA ASN A 221 -19.16 -18.08 -2.32
C ASN A 221 -20.22 -17.44 -3.23
N PRO A 222 -19.80 -16.79 -4.33
CA PRO A 222 -20.73 -16.06 -5.21
C PRO A 222 -21.53 -17.06 -6.05
N PRO A 223 -22.84 -17.24 -5.80
CA PRO A 223 -23.69 -18.05 -6.67
C PRO A 223 -23.98 -17.27 -7.96
N GLY A 224 -23.31 -17.60 -9.05
CA GLY A 224 -23.56 -17.04 -10.37
C GLY A 224 -23.19 -15.56 -10.57
N ASN A 225 -22.84 -14.82 -9.52
CA ASN A 225 -22.48 -13.41 -9.57
C ASN A 225 -21.13 -13.21 -8.89
N GLN A 226 -20.22 -12.59 -9.61
CA GLN A 226 -18.92 -12.26 -9.07
C GLN A 226 -19.06 -11.10 -8.06
N TYR A 227 -18.53 -11.29 -6.87
CA TYR A 227 -18.30 -10.21 -5.94
C TYR A 227 -16.98 -9.53 -6.29
N THR A 228 -16.99 -8.21 -6.29
CA THR A 228 -15.79 -7.40 -6.43
C THR A 228 -15.60 -6.61 -5.14
N LEU A 229 -14.47 -6.76 -4.50
CA LEU A 229 -14.04 -5.88 -3.41
C LEU A 229 -13.54 -4.58 -4.03
N VAL A 230 -14.20 -3.48 -3.74
CA VAL A 230 -13.74 -2.13 -4.09
C VAL A 230 -13.28 -1.47 -2.81
N TYR A 231 -12.05 -0.97 -2.82
CA TYR A 231 -11.45 -0.36 -1.63
C TYR A 231 -10.64 0.88 -1.97
N TYR A 232 -10.62 1.83 -1.05
CA TYR A 232 -9.78 3.00 -1.12
C TYR A 232 -8.55 2.78 -0.25
N ARG A 233 -7.37 2.83 -0.86
CA ARG A 233 -6.11 2.67 -0.16
C ARG A 233 -5.33 3.97 -0.14
N MET A 234 -4.59 4.17 0.91
CA MET A 234 -3.57 5.18 1.01
C MET A 234 -2.22 4.54 0.67
N ARG A 235 -1.56 5.01 -0.39
CA ARG A 235 -0.25 4.51 -0.79
C ARG A 235 0.87 5.38 -0.25
N ARG A 236 2.07 4.85 -0.21
CA ARG A 236 3.28 5.64 0.04
C ARG A 236 3.51 6.60 -1.13
N MET A 237 4.04 7.79 -0.82
CA MET A 237 4.57 8.67 -1.86
C MET A 237 5.73 7.98 -2.58
N GLN A 238 5.84 8.23 -3.88
CA GLN A 238 6.93 7.65 -4.67
C GLN A 238 8.27 8.26 -4.24
N ASN A 239 9.34 7.50 -4.43
CA ASN A 239 10.68 7.97 -4.10
C ASN A 239 11.15 9.07 -5.08
N ALA A 240 12.20 9.77 -4.69
CA ALA A 240 12.75 10.91 -5.42
C ALA A 240 13.36 10.57 -6.81
N GLY A 241 13.39 9.30 -7.23
CA GLY A 241 13.93 8.91 -8.52
C GLY A 241 15.43 9.16 -8.70
N ASP A 242 15.86 9.34 -9.94
CA ASP A 242 17.27 9.41 -10.35
C ASP A 242 17.78 10.81 -10.70
N GLY A 243 16.91 11.82 -10.78
CA GLY A 243 17.29 13.21 -11.06
C GLY A 243 16.38 13.91 -12.05
N THR A 244 15.91 13.23 -13.06
CA THR A 244 15.02 13.79 -14.10
C THR A 244 13.53 13.60 -13.79
N ASN A 245 13.23 12.87 -12.74
CA ASN A 245 11.86 12.61 -12.30
C ASN A 245 11.28 13.83 -11.58
N THR A 246 10.01 14.07 -11.82
CA THR A 246 9.21 14.99 -11.00
C THR A 246 8.77 14.29 -9.72
N GLN A 247 8.53 15.06 -8.66
CA GLN A 247 8.11 14.51 -7.38
C GLN A 247 6.62 14.15 -7.39
N ASP A 248 6.26 13.10 -6.64
CA ASP A 248 4.87 12.64 -6.47
C ASP A 248 4.11 13.55 -5.48
N ILE A 249 4.00 14.83 -5.82
CA ILE A 249 3.33 15.85 -5.01
C ILE A 249 2.49 16.79 -5.89
N PRO A 250 1.38 17.34 -5.39
CA PRO A 250 0.63 18.39 -6.09
C PRO A 250 1.45 19.67 -6.22
N PHE A 251 1.15 20.48 -7.24
CA PHE A 251 1.87 21.72 -7.52
C PHE A 251 1.98 22.67 -6.31
N ARG A 252 0.96 22.72 -5.45
CA ARG A 252 0.95 23.56 -4.23
C ARG A 252 1.98 23.12 -3.18
N TRP A 253 2.46 21.88 -3.24
CA TRP A 253 3.47 21.33 -2.34
C TRP A 253 4.90 21.54 -2.84
N ILE A 254 5.10 22.00 -4.07
CA ILE A 254 6.44 22.28 -4.62
C ILE A 254 7.21 23.31 -3.77
N PRO A 255 6.62 24.47 -3.41
CA PRO A 255 7.32 25.44 -2.54
C PRO A 255 7.66 24.86 -1.17
N VAL A 256 6.79 24.02 -0.62
CA VAL A 256 7.00 23.36 0.68
C VAL A 256 8.16 22.37 0.58
N MET A 257 8.23 21.60 -0.52
CA MET A 257 9.31 20.64 -0.77
C MET A 257 10.65 21.36 -0.88
N ALA A 258 10.73 22.46 -1.64
CA ALA A 258 11.95 23.25 -1.79
C ALA A 258 12.40 23.85 -0.43
N ALA A 259 11.48 24.42 0.33
CA ALA A 259 11.79 24.99 1.65
C ALA A 259 12.21 23.90 2.67
N GLY A 260 11.50 22.78 2.70
CA GLY A 260 11.80 21.65 3.59
C GLY A 260 13.13 21.00 3.26
N LEU A 261 13.42 20.80 1.95
CA LEU A 261 14.71 20.29 1.51
C LEU A 261 15.85 21.24 1.88
N ALA A 262 15.68 22.54 1.68
CA ALA A 262 16.67 23.55 2.08
C ALA A 262 16.94 23.50 3.59
N PHE A 263 15.91 23.41 4.43
CA PHE A 263 16.07 23.25 5.86
C PHE A 263 16.82 21.97 6.22
N HIS A 264 16.45 20.82 5.66
CA HIS A 264 17.12 19.54 5.93
C HIS A 264 18.58 19.52 5.44
N LEU A 265 18.88 20.18 4.34
CA LEU A 265 20.25 20.31 3.82
C LEU A 265 21.08 21.25 4.67
N SER A 266 20.52 22.38 5.13
CA SER A 266 21.24 23.35 5.95
C SER A 266 21.81 22.77 7.23
N MET A 267 21.19 21.70 7.77
CA MET A 267 21.70 20.97 8.94
C MET A 267 22.84 19.99 8.63
N LYS A 268 23.10 19.72 7.34
CA LYS A 268 24.10 18.73 6.89
C LYS A 268 25.28 19.38 6.17
N LEU A 269 25.09 20.61 5.70
CA LEU A 269 26.11 21.36 5.00
C LEU A 269 27.01 22.10 6.00
N ASP A 270 28.32 22.04 5.75
CA ASP A 270 29.29 22.81 6.51
C ASP A 270 29.13 24.32 6.23
N ASP A 271 29.51 25.15 7.18
CA ASP A 271 29.52 26.61 7.08
C ASP A 271 28.17 27.27 6.73
N VAL A 272 27.07 26.72 7.18
CA VAL A 272 25.77 27.39 7.18
C VAL A 272 25.55 28.05 8.53
N ASP A 273 25.32 29.35 8.54
CA ASP A 273 25.10 30.10 9.75
C ASP A 273 23.85 29.67 10.50
N ALA A 274 23.94 29.59 11.83
CA ALA A 274 22.83 29.18 12.68
C ALA A 274 21.58 30.07 12.53
N GLN A 275 21.76 31.38 12.29
CA GLN A 275 20.65 32.27 12.03
C GLN A 275 19.95 31.94 10.70
N ARG A 276 20.69 31.54 9.68
CA ARG A 276 20.13 31.07 8.40
C ARG A 276 19.35 29.78 8.55
N ILE A 277 19.88 28.83 9.32
CA ILE A 277 19.17 27.55 9.62
C ILE A 277 17.83 27.85 10.33
N ALA A 278 17.82 28.75 11.32
CA ALA A 278 16.59 29.14 12.01
C ALA A 278 15.59 29.82 11.07
N GLY A 279 16.07 30.70 10.17
CA GLY A 279 15.24 31.34 9.14
C GLY A 279 14.64 30.33 8.14
N LEU A 280 15.43 29.35 7.67
CA LEU A 280 14.95 28.31 6.77
C LEU A 280 13.92 27.40 7.43
N LYS A 281 14.10 27.09 8.72
CA LYS A 281 13.11 26.36 9.52
C LYS A 281 11.79 27.10 9.59
N ALA A 282 11.83 28.39 9.97
CA ALA A 282 10.63 29.21 10.08
C ALA A 282 9.89 29.35 8.73
N ALA A 283 10.63 29.57 7.65
CA ALA A 283 10.06 29.63 6.31
C ALA A 283 9.42 28.29 5.89
N TYR A 284 10.05 27.16 6.21
CA TYR A 284 9.47 25.84 5.94
C TYR A 284 8.18 25.63 6.72
N GLU A 285 8.18 25.93 8.02
CA GLU A 285 6.99 25.75 8.88
C GLU A 285 5.82 26.62 8.40
N GLU A 286 6.08 27.86 7.97
CA GLU A 286 5.06 28.76 7.44
C GLU A 286 4.43 28.23 6.15
N VAL A 287 5.23 27.92 5.12
CA VAL A 287 4.70 27.42 3.85
C VAL A 287 4.06 26.03 4.00
N PHE A 288 4.57 25.20 4.92
CA PHE A 288 3.97 23.91 5.24
C PHE A 288 2.57 24.10 5.82
N GLN A 289 2.41 25.00 6.79
CA GLN A 289 1.10 25.27 7.40
C GLN A 289 0.10 25.80 6.36
N GLN A 290 0.52 26.72 5.49
CA GLN A 290 -0.32 27.25 4.41
C GLN A 290 -0.80 26.13 3.47
N ALA A 291 0.10 25.25 3.04
CA ALA A 291 -0.26 24.14 2.17
C ALA A 291 -1.15 23.10 2.86
N ALA A 292 -0.89 22.81 4.13
CA ALA A 292 -1.68 21.86 4.93
C ALA A 292 -3.11 22.37 5.18
N ASP A 293 -3.28 23.68 5.37
CA ASP A 293 -4.60 24.30 5.54
C ASP A 293 -5.43 24.25 4.24
N GLU A 294 -4.78 24.31 3.09
CA GLU A 294 -5.42 24.15 1.79
C GLU A 294 -5.67 22.68 1.42
N ASP A 295 -4.89 21.75 1.95
CA ASP A 295 -4.98 20.31 1.66
C ASP A 295 -6.02 19.59 2.54
N ARG A 296 -7.06 20.29 2.98
CA ARG A 296 -8.17 19.72 3.73
C ARG A 296 -9.30 19.33 2.80
N GLU A 297 -10.00 18.27 3.15
CA GLU A 297 -11.21 17.89 2.45
C GLU A 297 -12.27 19.01 2.64
N LYS A 298 -12.70 19.62 1.53
CA LYS A 298 -13.67 20.73 1.52
C LYS A 298 -15.12 20.25 1.35
N ALA A 299 -15.34 18.92 1.44
CA ALA A 299 -16.69 18.38 1.36
C ALA A 299 -17.49 18.72 2.63
N SER A 300 -18.73 19.19 2.45
CA SER A 300 -19.63 19.41 3.57
C SER A 300 -20.04 18.06 4.19
N VAL A 301 -19.73 17.84 5.46
CA VAL A 301 -20.23 16.68 6.20
C VAL A 301 -21.71 16.89 6.51
N ARG A 302 -22.58 16.17 5.82
CA ARG A 302 -24.00 16.17 6.08
C ARG A 302 -24.38 14.90 6.85
N TRP A 303 -24.75 15.06 8.10
CA TRP A 303 -25.32 13.97 8.89
C TRP A 303 -26.78 13.78 8.45
N VAL A 304 -27.05 12.68 7.77
CA VAL A 304 -28.42 12.28 7.45
C VAL A 304 -28.80 11.15 8.40
N PRO A 305 -29.79 11.35 9.30
CA PRO A 305 -30.30 10.28 10.14
C PRO A 305 -30.81 9.15 9.23
N ARG A 306 -30.30 7.95 9.39
CA ARG A 306 -30.78 6.78 8.66
C ARG A 306 -32.10 6.37 9.31
N ASN A 307 -33.24 6.79 8.76
CA ASN A 307 -34.53 6.24 9.14
C ASN A 307 -34.56 4.77 8.77
N MET A 308 -34.45 3.91 9.77
CA MET A 308 -34.80 2.50 9.60
C MET A 308 -36.32 2.42 9.47
N PHE A 309 -36.83 2.33 8.26
CA PHE A 309 -38.20 1.92 8.02
C PHE A 309 -38.28 0.42 8.33
N TYR A 310 -38.82 0.09 9.49
CA TYR A 310 -39.35 -1.24 9.73
C TYR A 310 -40.60 -1.41 8.87
N TYR A 311 -40.49 -2.14 7.78
CA TYR A 311 -41.69 -2.71 7.16
C TYR A 311 -42.17 -3.84 8.07
N ARG A 312 -43.36 -3.68 8.58
CA ARG A 312 -44.16 -4.74 9.21
C ARG A 312 -44.62 -5.71 8.13
#